data_d73d36a8e402b928f1cab50ecd2d7a1f
#
_entry.id   d73d36a8e402b928f1cab50ecd2d7a1f
#
_cell.length_a   1.000
_cell.length_b   1.000
_cell.length_c   1.000
_cell.angle_alpha   90.00
_cell.angle_beta   90.00
_cell.angle_gamma   90.00
#
_symmetry.space_group_name_H-M   'P 1'
#
loop_
_entity.id
_entity.type
_entity.pdbx_description
1 polymer ?
#
loop_
_entity_poly.entity_id
_entity_poly.type
_entity_poly.pdbx_seq_one_letter_code
_entity_poly.pdbx_strand_id
1 'polypeptide(L)'
;RKETACLLEKEVSRELSELGMKSVKFCVNITFDQDESGIAVNGENIKFTKDGFDNVEFLISTNPGEPLKPLAKIVSGGESSRIMLALKSILAKADMIPCMIFDEIDTGIGGRTAQVVGEKLSKVAMNHQVICVTHSPQIASMGDVHYLIKKLVKDGRTYTVVTELNEEERINELSRMLGGVEITENTQIHAREMLNMAKEIKKNHLSMSKDLNAFTTFKKEISI
;
A
#
# COMPACT_ATOMS: atom_id res chain seq x y z
N ARG A 1 -7.44 -21.03 -11.20
CA ARG A 1 -7.83 -19.60 -11.15
C ARG A 1 -8.94 -19.35 -10.13
N LYS A 2 -10.06 -20.09 -10.13
CA LYS A 2 -11.18 -19.89 -9.18
C LYS A 2 -10.74 -20.04 -7.73
N GLU A 3 -9.96 -21.04 -7.39
CA GLU A 3 -9.41 -21.26 -6.03
C GLU A 3 -8.49 -20.09 -5.62
N THR A 4 -7.60 -19.67 -6.52
CA THR A 4 -6.70 -18.53 -6.28
C THR A 4 -7.49 -17.22 -6.13
N ALA A 5 -8.54 -17.03 -6.92
CA ALA A 5 -9.42 -15.86 -6.81
C ALA A 5 -10.08 -15.79 -5.44
N CYS A 6 -10.63 -16.90 -4.94
CA CYS A 6 -11.25 -16.95 -3.61
C CYS A 6 -10.25 -16.65 -2.47
N LEU A 7 -9.01 -17.14 -2.57
CA LEU A 7 -7.94 -16.82 -1.63
C LEU A 7 -7.57 -15.34 -1.69
N LEU A 8 -7.43 -14.80 -2.90
CA LEU A 8 -7.10 -13.38 -3.09
C LEU A 8 -8.19 -12.46 -2.54
N GLU A 9 -9.47 -12.75 -2.79
CA GLU A 9 -10.60 -12.00 -2.25
C GLU A 9 -10.55 -11.93 -0.72
N LYS A 10 -10.28 -13.05 -0.08
CA LYS A 10 -10.20 -13.15 1.39
C LYS A 10 -9.02 -12.34 1.94
N GLU A 11 -7.83 -12.47 1.35
CA GLU A 11 -6.64 -11.77 1.79
C GLU A 11 -6.76 -10.26 1.54
N VAL A 12 -7.27 -9.82 0.36
CA VAL A 12 -7.50 -8.41 0.06
C VAL A 12 -8.51 -7.80 1.04
N SER A 13 -9.61 -8.50 1.32
CA SER A 13 -10.62 -8.02 2.29
C SER A 13 -10.03 -7.85 3.69
N ARG A 14 -9.14 -8.74 4.13
CA ARG A 14 -8.43 -8.63 5.40
C ARG A 14 -7.52 -7.40 5.40
N GLU A 15 -6.67 -7.25 4.38
CA GLU A 15 -5.74 -6.14 4.26
C GLU A 15 -6.48 -4.78 4.22
N LEU A 16 -7.57 -4.69 3.47
CA LEU A 16 -8.39 -3.47 3.39
C LEU A 16 -9.04 -3.13 4.74
N SER A 17 -9.51 -4.13 5.49
CA SER A 17 -10.07 -3.92 6.83
C SER A 17 -9.03 -3.30 7.78
N GLU A 18 -7.76 -3.74 7.74
CA GLU A 18 -6.67 -3.18 8.53
C GLU A 18 -6.33 -1.73 8.12
N LEU A 19 -6.49 -1.40 6.82
CA LEU A 19 -6.31 -0.06 6.27
C LEU A 19 -7.51 0.88 6.48
N GLY A 20 -8.45 0.52 7.37
CA GLY A 20 -9.60 1.34 7.72
C GLY A 20 -10.78 1.24 6.75
N MET A 21 -10.77 0.28 5.82
CA MET A 21 -11.76 0.11 4.77
C MET A 21 -12.64 -1.14 5.02
N LYS A 22 -13.26 -1.23 6.20
CA LYS A 22 -13.98 -2.43 6.68
C LYS A 22 -15.23 -2.78 5.85
N SER A 23 -15.85 -1.81 5.20
CA SER A 23 -17.07 -1.99 4.41
C SER A 23 -16.82 -2.34 2.95
N VAL A 24 -15.57 -2.33 2.53
CA VAL A 24 -15.18 -2.57 1.14
C VAL A 24 -15.38 -4.05 0.80
N LYS A 25 -15.99 -4.28 -0.34
CA LYS A 25 -16.13 -5.61 -0.94
C LYS A 25 -15.23 -5.69 -2.17
N PHE A 26 -14.33 -6.67 -2.19
CA PHE A 26 -13.48 -6.98 -3.34
C PHE A 26 -13.90 -8.32 -3.92
N CYS A 27 -13.99 -8.41 -5.24
CA CYS A 27 -14.39 -9.61 -5.96
C CYS A 27 -13.54 -9.80 -7.22
N VAL A 28 -13.19 -11.02 -7.52
CA VAL A 28 -12.51 -11.41 -8.76
C VAL A 28 -13.54 -12.02 -9.70
N ASN A 29 -13.98 -11.23 -10.66
CA ASN A 29 -14.91 -11.67 -11.68
C ASN A 29 -14.18 -12.48 -12.76
N ILE A 30 -14.60 -13.72 -12.99
CA ILE A 30 -14.04 -14.61 -14.01
C ILE A 30 -15.15 -14.95 -14.98
N THR A 31 -15.04 -14.47 -16.20
CA THR A 31 -15.97 -14.68 -17.31
C THR A 31 -15.22 -15.27 -18.51
N PHE A 32 -15.96 -15.65 -19.53
CA PHE A 32 -15.41 -16.06 -20.83
C PHE A 32 -16.25 -15.47 -21.95
N ASP A 33 -15.64 -15.25 -23.09
CA ASP A 33 -16.33 -14.79 -24.29
C ASP A 33 -16.71 -15.97 -25.17
N GLN A 34 -17.91 -15.93 -25.74
CA GLN A 34 -18.34 -16.86 -26.76
C GLN A 34 -17.77 -16.45 -28.13
N ASP A 35 -17.39 -17.41 -28.95
CA ASP A 35 -16.88 -17.22 -30.30
C ASP A 35 -17.27 -18.41 -31.17
N GLU A 36 -17.98 -18.18 -32.29
CA GLU A 36 -18.41 -19.26 -33.20
C GLU A 36 -17.24 -20.08 -33.75
N SER A 37 -16.06 -19.46 -33.90
CA SER A 37 -14.79 -20.09 -34.29
C SER A 37 -13.98 -20.64 -33.13
N GLY A 38 -14.51 -20.54 -31.91
CA GLY A 38 -13.85 -20.90 -30.65
C GLY A 38 -13.74 -22.42 -30.44
N ILE A 39 -13.17 -22.80 -29.31
CA ILE A 39 -13.03 -24.21 -28.89
C ILE A 39 -14.29 -24.62 -28.13
N ALA A 40 -14.84 -25.77 -28.49
CA ALA A 40 -16.01 -26.37 -27.83
C ALA A 40 -15.61 -26.83 -26.40
N VAL A 41 -16.17 -26.19 -25.37
CA VAL A 41 -16.01 -26.56 -23.96
C VAL A 41 -17.41 -26.68 -23.35
N ASN A 42 -17.74 -27.84 -22.82
CA ASN A 42 -19.05 -28.13 -22.20
C ASN A 42 -20.27 -27.78 -23.07
N GLY A 43 -20.13 -27.83 -24.41
CA GLY A 43 -21.22 -27.55 -25.36
C GLY A 43 -21.32 -26.07 -25.78
N GLU A 44 -20.45 -25.21 -25.33
CA GLU A 44 -20.35 -23.83 -25.78
C GLU A 44 -19.03 -23.59 -26.51
N ASN A 45 -19.06 -22.81 -27.60
CA ASN A 45 -17.86 -22.39 -28.30
C ASN A 45 -17.25 -21.16 -27.61
N ILE A 46 -16.07 -21.32 -27.03
CA ILE A 46 -15.41 -20.30 -26.22
C ILE A 46 -14.19 -19.77 -26.97
N LYS A 47 -14.03 -18.44 -26.94
CA LYS A 47 -12.87 -17.76 -27.49
C LYS A 47 -11.62 -18.14 -26.70
N PHE A 48 -10.61 -18.65 -27.40
CA PHE A 48 -9.34 -19.03 -26.81
C PHE A 48 -8.25 -18.05 -27.22
N THR A 49 -7.48 -17.55 -26.25
CA THR A 49 -6.36 -16.63 -26.46
C THR A 49 -5.05 -17.27 -26.00
N LYS A 50 -3.91 -16.61 -26.24
CA LYS A 50 -2.60 -17.04 -25.74
C LYS A 50 -2.56 -17.15 -24.20
N ASP A 51 -3.42 -16.41 -23.51
CA ASP A 51 -3.52 -16.38 -22.04
C ASP A 51 -4.61 -17.33 -21.49
N GLY A 52 -5.27 -18.08 -22.38
CA GLY A 52 -6.37 -18.99 -22.10
C GLY A 52 -7.72 -18.39 -22.50
N PHE A 53 -8.81 -18.87 -21.89
CA PHE A 53 -10.18 -18.46 -22.23
C PHE A 53 -10.88 -17.63 -21.14
N ASP A 54 -10.27 -17.49 -19.93
CA ASP A 54 -10.87 -16.70 -18.87
C ASP A 54 -10.54 -15.22 -19.04
N ASN A 55 -11.56 -14.38 -18.96
CA ASN A 55 -11.44 -12.94 -18.72
C ASN A 55 -11.51 -12.70 -17.21
N VAL A 56 -10.47 -12.11 -16.64
CA VAL A 56 -10.38 -11.82 -15.21
C VAL A 56 -10.44 -10.31 -14.97
N GLU A 57 -11.43 -9.88 -14.20
CA GLU A 57 -11.61 -8.48 -13.83
C GLU A 57 -11.75 -8.34 -12.33
N PHE A 58 -11.02 -7.40 -11.74
CA PHE A 58 -11.18 -7.03 -10.33
C PHE A 58 -12.31 -6.03 -10.17
N LEU A 59 -13.30 -6.40 -9.36
CA LEU A 59 -14.43 -5.57 -9.02
C LEU A 59 -14.36 -5.17 -7.55
N ILE A 60 -14.84 -3.97 -7.25
CA ILE A 60 -14.84 -3.44 -5.90
C ILE A 60 -16.08 -2.58 -5.65
N SER A 61 -16.55 -2.59 -4.40
CA SER A 61 -17.52 -1.65 -3.85
C SER A 61 -16.93 -1.03 -2.59
N THR A 62 -16.79 0.28 -2.55
CA THR A 62 -16.17 1.00 -1.42
C THR A 62 -17.18 1.34 -0.33
N ASN A 63 -18.46 1.41 -0.65
CA ASN A 63 -19.51 1.77 0.29
C ASN A 63 -20.58 0.66 0.42
N PRO A 64 -21.16 0.48 1.61
CA PRO A 64 -22.27 -0.44 1.80
C PRO A 64 -23.44 -0.11 0.89
N GLY A 65 -23.98 -1.12 0.21
CA GLY A 65 -25.15 -0.96 -0.67
C GLY A 65 -24.84 -0.50 -2.10
N GLU A 66 -23.60 -0.08 -2.39
CA GLU A 66 -23.19 0.21 -3.76
C GLU A 66 -22.92 -1.07 -4.56
N PRO A 67 -23.21 -1.06 -5.89
CA PRO A 67 -22.86 -2.17 -6.76
C PRO A 67 -21.34 -2.30 -6.92
N LEU A 68 -20.89 -3.51 -7.17
CA LEU A 68 -19.51 -3.78 -7.58
C LEU A 68 -19.21 -3.08 -8.91
N LYS A 69 -18.08 -2.39 -8.99
CA LYS A 69 -17.59 -1.68 -10.18
C LYS A 69 -16.16 -2.13 -10.48
N PRO A 70 -15.72 -2.08 -11.75
CA PRO A 70 -14.32 -2.33 -12.09
C PRO A 70 -13.36 -1.49 -11.26
N LEU A 71 -12.31 -2.11 -10.72
CA LEU A 71 -11.28 -1.45 -9.92
C LEU A 71 -10.67 -0.24 -10.66
N ALA A 72 -10.52 -0.36 -11.97
CA ALA A 72 -10.01 0.71 -12.83
C ALA A 72 -10.90 1.99 -12.88
N LYS A 73 -12.15 1.91 -12.38
CA LYS A 73 -13.11 3.03 -12.35
C LYS A 73 -13.22 3.70 -10.98
N ILE A 74 -12.34 3.40 -10.04
CA ILE A 74 -12.32 4.09 -8.74
C ILE A 74 -11.79 5.52 -8.93
N VAL A 75 -12.52 6.49 -8.38
CA VAL A 75 -12.25 7.92 -8.56
C VAL A 75 -11.55 8.56 -7.35
N SER A 76 -11.61 7.95 -6.16
CA SER A 76 -11.02 8.50 -4.94
C SER A 76 -9.52 8.20 -4.85
N GLY A 77 -8.66 9.24 -4.79
CA GLY A 77 -7.21 9.11 -4.71
C GLY A 77 -6.75 8.30 -3.48
N GLY A 78 -7.19 8.69 -2.29
CA GLY A 78 -6.78 8.02 -1.05
C GLY A 78 -7.28 6.58 -0.93
N GLU A 79 -8.51 6.29 -1.36
CA GLU A 79 -9.03 4.91 -1.39
C GLU A 79 -8.29 4.06 -2.39
N SER A 80 -8.05 4.57 -3.59
CA SER A 80 -7.30 3.89 -4.65
C SER A 80 -5.88 3.55 -4.20
N SER A 81 -5.19 4.49 -3.54
CA SER A 81 -3.83 4.29 -3.00
C SER A 81 -3.79 3.21 -1.92
N ARG A 82 -4.79 3.17 -1.01
CA ARG A 82 -4.87 2.11 0.01
C ARG A 82 -5.25 0.74 -0.57
N ILE A 83 -6.13 0.69 -1.55
CA ILE A 83 -6.45 -0.57 -2.26
C ILE A 83 -5.21 -1.09 -2.98
N MET A 84 -4.47 -0.22 -3.64
CA MET A 84 -3.22 -0.60 -4.29
C MET A 84 -2.18 -1.08 -3.27
N LEU A 85 -2.06 -0.42 -2.10
CA LEU A 85 -1.19 -0.88 -1.02
C LEU A 85 -1.59 -2.27 -0.52
N ALA A 86 -2.89 -2.55 -0.34
CA ALA A 86 -3.37 -3.88 0.06
C ALA A 86 -2.97 -4.96 -0.96
N LEU A 87 -3.21 -4.71 -2.25
CA LEU A 87 -2.83 -5.63 -3.32
C LEU A 87 -1.30 -5.84 -3.38
N LYS A 88 -0.53 -4.75 -3.28
CA LYS A 88 0.95 -4.82 -3.32
C LYS A 88 1.53 -5.50 -2.09
N SER A 89 0.92 -5.36 -0.91
CA SER A 89 1.33 -6.09 0.30
C SER A 89 1.19 -7.62 0.14
N ILE A 90 0.15 -8.07 -0.57
CA ILE A 90 -0.09 -9.49 -0.84
C ILE A 90 0.85 -10.02 -1.94
N LEU A 91 1.01 -9.23 -3.00
CA LEU A 91 1.74 -9.63 -4.21
C LEU A 91 3.24 -9.28 -4.19
N ALA A 92 3.75 -8.69 -3.12
CA ALA A 92 5.11 -8.15 -3.02
C ALA A 92 6.22 -9.12 -3.46
N LYS A 93 6.04 -10.44 -3.24
CA LYS A 93 7.02 -11.46 -3.67
C LYS A 93 6.93 -11.84 -5.15
N ALA A 94 5.80 -11.59 -5.79
CA ALA A 94 5.54 -11.92 -7.19
C ALA A 94 5.67 -10.69 -8.11
N ASP A 95 5.72 -9.50 -7.52
CA ASP A 95 5.75 -8.24 -8.26
C ASP A 95 7.19 -7.84 -8.63
N MET A 96 7.42 -7.63 -9.91
CA MET A 96 8.72 -7.23 -10.46
C MET A 96 8.90 -5.70 -10.55
N ILE A 97 7.94 -4.92 -10.02
CA ILE A 97 7.98 -3.45 -10.07
C ILE A 97 8.98 -2.93 -9.02
N PRO A 98 10.09 -2.27 -9.42
CA PRO A 98 11.14 -1.88 -8.49
C PRO A 98 10.78 -0.67 -7.62
N CYS A 99 9.91 0.23 -8.09
CA CYS A 99 9.55 1.47 -7.41
C CYS A 99 8.02 1.68 -7.41
N MET A 100 7.48 2.09 -6.27
CA MET A 100 6.06 2.40 -6.09
C MET A 100 5.92 3.81 -5.52
N ILE A 101 4.97 4.58 -6.07
CA ILE A 101 4.67 5.94 -5.63
C ILE A 101 3.24 5.96 -5.09
N PHE A 102 3.09 6.38 -3.84
CA PHE A 102 1.78 6.55 -3.19
C PHE A 102 1.54 8.03 -2.90
N ASP A 103 0.49 8.54 -3.50
CA ASP A 103 0.00 9.90 -3.27
C ASP A 103 -1.36 9.86 -2.58
N GLU A 104 -1.62 10.83 -1.69
CA GLU A 104 -2.88 10.99 -0.95
C GLU A 104 -3.31 9.76 -0.12
N ILE A 105 -2.40 8.83 0.21
CA ILE A 105 -2.73 7.57 0.89
C ILE A 105 -3.34 7.79 2.28
N ASP A 106 -3.04 8.91 2.92
CA ASP A 106 -3.53 9.34 4.24
C ASP A 106 -4.81 10.18 4.19
N THR A 107 -5.38 10.43 3.01
CA THR A 107 -6.63 11.17 2.87
C THR A 107 -7.79 10.41 3.54
N GLY A 108 -8.48 11.11 4.45
CA GLY A 108 -9.65 10.57 5.17
C GLY A 108 -9.32 9.58 6.28
N ILE A 109 -8.05 9.42 6.66
CA ILE A 109 -7.62 8.60 7.79
C ILE A 109 -6.73 9.40 8.75
N GLY A 110 -6.60 8.92 9.98
CA GLY A 110 -5.71 9.50 10.98
C GLY A 110 -5.42 8.52 12.11
N GLY A 111 -4.63 8.95 13.08
CA GLY A 111 -4.34 8.20 14.29
C GLY A 111 -3.85 6.76 14.00
N ARG A 112 -4.54 5.77 14.58
CA ARG A 112 -4.16 4.36 14.47
C ARG A 112 -4.16 3.84 13.03
N THR A 113 -5.09 4.27 12.19
CA THR A 113 -5.16 3.81 10.80
C THR A 113 -3.95 4.32 10.00
N ALA A 114 -3.57 5.58 10.18
CA ALA A 114 -2.37 6.14 9.55
C ALA A 114 -1.09 5.42 10.01
N GLN A 115 -1.02 5.01 11.28
CA GLN A 115 0.08 4.19 11.80
C GLN A 115 0.17 2.86 11.06
N VAL A 116 -0.94 2.13 10.93
CA VAL A 116 -0.98 0.85 10.20
C VAL A 116 -0.58 1.02 8.73
N VAL A 117 -1.03 2.09 8.07
CA VAL A 117 -0.61 2.42 6.69
C VAL A 117 0.90 2.59 6.62
N GLY A 118 1.49 3.37 7.53
CA GLY A 118 2.94 3.58 7.59
C GLY A 118 3.72 2.27 7.80
N GLU A 119 3.25 1.40 8.68
CA GLU A 119 3.84 0.07 8.92
C GLU A 119 3.79 -0.82 7.68
N LYS A 120 2.66 -0.82 6.95
CA LYS A 120 2.52 -1.59 5.70
C LYS A 120 3.41 -1.03 4.58
N LEU A 121 3.50 0.30 4.44
CA LEU A 121 4.44 0.92 3.50
C LEU A 121 5.89 0.54 3.81
N SER A 122 6.29 0.59 5.08
CA SER A 122 7.61 0.15 5.53
C SER A 122 7.89 -1.32 5.22
N LYS A 123 6.88 -2.19 5.35
CA LYS A 123 7.00 -3.61 5.00
C LYS A 123 7.16 -3.83 3.49
N VAL A 124 6.43 -3.10 2.66
CA VAL A 124 6.59 -3.13 1.19
C VAL A 124 7.97 -2.60 0.79
N ALA A 125 8.46 -1.57 1.49
CA ALA A 125 9.77 -0.96 1.25
C ALA A 125 10.96 -1.90 1.51
N MET A 126 10.76 -3.04 2.17
CA MET A 126 11.82 -4.05 2.34
C MET A 126 12.26 -4.69 1.00
N ASN A 127 11.40 -4.71 0.00
CA ASN A 127 11.66 -5.35 -1.30
C ASN A 127 11.55 -4.39 -2.48
N HIS A 128 11.03 -3.18 -2.27
CA HIS A 128 10.76 -2.19 -3.30
C HIS A 128 11.19 -0.80 -2.84
N GLN A 129 11.53 0.08 -3.75
CA GLN A 129 11.60 1.51 -3.43
C GLN A 129 10.17 2.04 -3.28
N VAL A 130 9.88 2.69 -2.15
CA VAL A 130 8.57 3.30 -1.89
C VAL A 130 8.75 4.80 -1.73
N ILE A 131 8.06 5.58 -2.55
CA ILE A 131 7.94 7.03 -2.41
C ILE A 131 6.51 7.33 -1.96
N CYS A 132 6.35 8.06 -0.86
CA CYS A 132 5.05 8.40 -0.33
C CYS A 132 4.95 9.91 -0.09
N VAL A 133 3.91 10.53 -0.64
CA VAL A 133 3.54 11.92 -0.33
C VAL A 133 2.50 11.86 0.79
N THR A 134 2.80 12.52 1.92
CA THR A 134 1.96 12.44 3.11
C THR A 134 2.00 13.73 3.92
N HIS A 135 0.90 14.03 4.62
CA HIS A 135 0.80 15.06 5.65
C HIS A 135 0.61 14.45 7.05
N SER A 136 0.64 13.11 7.15
CA SER A 136 0.49 12.38 8.41
C SER A 136 1.84 12.15 9.10
N PRO A 137 2.05 12.62 10.34
CA PRO A 137 3.28 12.37 11.07
C PRO A 137 3.51 10.88 11.35
N GLN A 138 2.43 10.06 11.47
CA GLN A 138 2.51 8.63 11.65
C GLN A 138 3.16 7.92 10.44
N ILE A 139 2.82 8.37 9.23
CA ILE A 139 3.40 7.81 8.00
C ILE A 139 4.81 8.37 7.79
N ALA A 140 5.01 9.69 7.95
CA ALA A 140 6.29 10.36 7.76
C ALA A 140 7.38 9.80 8.69
N SER A 141 7.05 9.45 9.94
CA SER A 141 7.99 8.84 10.89
C SER A 141 8.51 7.48 10.43
N MET A 142 7.72 6.75 9.62
CA MET A 142 8.10 5.43 9.08
C MET A 142 9.04 5.52 7.86
N GLY A 143 9.28 6.69 7.27
CA GLY A 143 10.23 6.84 6.17
C GLY A 143 11.68 6.56 6.59
N ASP A 144 12.50 5.99 5.70
CA ASP A 144 13.96 5.88 5.91
C ASP A 144 14.62 7.22 5.64
N VAL A 145 14.17 7.88 4.58
CA VAL A 145 14.57 9.24 4.19
C VAL A 145 13.32 10.13 4.20
N HIS A 146 13.49 11.38 4.63
CA HIS A 146 12.39 12.34 4.69
C HIS A 146 12.76 13.59 3.88
N TYR A 147 11.96 13.92 2.88
CA TYR A 147 12.09 15.13 2.08
C TYR A 147 10.99 16.13 2.46
N LEU A 148 11.39 17.36 2.76
CA LEU A 148 10.48 18.45 3.00
C LEU A 148 10.25 19.24 1.71
N ILE A 149 8.97 19.38 1.34
CA ILE A 149 8.55 20.17 0.18
C ILE A 149 8.02 21.52 0.64
N LYS A 150 8.64 22.61 0.17
CA LYS A 150 8.21 23.97 0.45
C LYS A 150 7.97 24.75 -0.82
N LYS A 151 6.89 25.55 -0.84
CA LYS A 151 6.65 26.55 -1.88
C LYS A 151 7.21 27.90 -1.42
N LEU A 152 8.13 28.46 -2.20
CA LEU A 152 8.72 29.77 -1.96
C LEU A 152 8.26 30.73 -3.06
N VAL A 153 7.85 31.94 -2.66
CA VAL A 153 7.54 33.01 -3.62
C VAL A 153 8.75 33.96 -3.68
N LYS A 154 9.36 34.07 -4.86
CA LYS A 154 10.47 34.98 -5.13
C LYS A 154 10.17 35.70 -6.44
N ASP A 155 10.29 37.03 -6.44
CA ASP A 155 10.07 37.90 -7.61
C ASP A 155 8.72 37.65 -8.30
N GLY A 156 7.65 37.45 -7.51
CA GLY A 156 6.29 37.20 -8.00
C GLY A 156 6.07 35.81 -8.62
N ARG A 157 7.06 34.91 -8.54
CA ARG A 157 6.98 33.52 -9.01
C ARG A 157 7.05 32.53 -7.86
N THR A 158 6.30 31.44 -7.96
CA THR A 158 6.33 30.34 -6.99
C THR A 158 7.32 29.26 -7.42
N TYR A 159 8.22 28.92 -6.52
CA TYR A 159 9.19 27.84 -6.69
C TYR A 159 8.89 26.72 -5.67
N THR A 160 9.01 25.48 -6.11
CA THR A 160 8.98 24.34 -5.21
C THR A 160 10.41 23.93 -4.87
N VAL A 161 10.71 23.89 -3.58
CA VAL A 161 12.02 23.45 -3.07
C VAL A 161 11.83 22.13 -2.33
N VAL A 162 12.70 21.18 -2.62
CA VAL A 162 12.75 19.86 -1.98
C VAL A 162 14.05 19.77 -1.21
N THR A 163 13.97 19.50 0.09
CA THR A 163 15.15 19.41 0.97
C THR A 163 15.12 18.08 1.71
N GLU A 164 16.21 17.33 1.64
CA GLU A 164 16.39 16.14 2.48
C GLU A 164 16.66 16.56 3.91
N LEU A 165 15.94 15.98 4.87
CA LEU A 165 16.03 16.30 6.28
C LEU A 165 16.98 15.37 7.01
N ASN A 166 17.91 15.94 7.79
CA ASN A 166 18.68 15.19 8.78
C ASN A 166 17.81 14.80 10.00
N GLU A 167 18.38 14.08 10.97
CA GLU A 167 17.61 13.54 12.11
C GLU A 167 16.97 14.64 12.97
N GLU A 168 17.67 15.74 13.24
CA GLU A 168 17.12 16.88 14.00
C GLU A 168 16.03 17.62 13.21
N GLU A 169 16.24 17.85 11.94
CA GLU A 169 15.27 18.48 11.06
C GLU A 169 14.00 17.61 10.91
N ARG A 170 14.15 16.28 10.88
CA ARG A 170 13.01 15.35 10.92
C ARG A 170 12.19 15.48 12.20
N ILE A 171 12.85 15.60 13.36
CA ILE A 171 12.15 15.82 14.64
C ILE A 171 11.38 17.13 14.60
N ASN A 172 11.98 18.20 14.10
CA ASN A 172 11.34 19.50 14.00
C ASN A 172 10.14 19.49 13.06
N GLU A 173 10.27 18.83 11.89
CA GLU A 173 9.16 18.74 10.94
C GLU A 173 8.02 17.86 11.48
N LEU A 174 8.32 16.72 12.09
CA LEU A 174 7.29 15.90 12.75
C LEU A 174 6.62 16.65 13.90
N SER A 175 7.37 17.43 14.68
CA SER A 175 6.79 18.28 15.74
C SER A 175 5.84 19.33 15.16
N ARG A 176 6.19 19.94 14.03
CA ARG A 176 5.33 20.87 13.31
C ARG A 176 4.07 20.19 12.79
N MET A 177 4.18 18.96 12.28
CA MET A 177 3.03 18.16 11.81
C MET A 177 2.09 17.78 12.96
N LEU A 178 2.62 17.57 14.18
CA LEU A 178 1.86 17.23 15.38
C LEU A 178 1.20 18.45 16.05
N GLY A 179 1.96 19.53 16.22
CA GLY A 179 1.56 20.71 17.01
C GLY A 179 1.07 21.90 16.17
N GLY A 180 1.20 21.84 14.85
CA GLY A 180 0.88 22.98 13.99
C GLY A 180 1.97 24.06 14.00
N VAL A 181 1.57 25.32 14.26
CA VAL A 181 2.48 26.49 14.14
C VAL A 181 3.48 26.57 15.30
N GLU A 182 3.08 26.17 16.51
CA GLU A 182 3.93 26.24 17.69
C GLU A 182 4.57 24.88 18.00
N ILE A 183 5.90 24.84 17.92
CA ILE A 183 6.68 23.67 18.32
C ILE A 183 6.96 23.79 19.82
N THR A 184 6.35 22.91 20.61
CA THR A 184 6.57 22.83 22.06
C THR A 184 7.57 21.70 22.38
N GLU A 185 8.15 21.74 23.58
CA GLU A 185 9.02 20.67 24.06
C GLU A 185 8.31 19.30 24.05
N ASN A 186 7.03 19.28 24.42
CA ASN A 186 6.22 18.06 24.40
C ASN A 186 6.05 17.50 22.99
N THR A 187 5.84 18.35 21.96
CA THR A 187 5.74 17.88 20.57
C THR A 187 7.07 17.35 20.07
N GLN A 188 8.19 17.89 20.49
CA GLN A 188 9.53 17.38 20.15
C GLN A 188 9.80 16.01 20.81
N ILE A 189 9.44 15.86 22.10
CA ILE A 189 9.55 14.56 22.79
C ILE A 189 8.72 13.52 22.05
N HIS A 190 7.47 13.83 21.73
CA HIS A 190 6.58 12.91 21.03
C HIS A 190 7.09 12.56 19.62
N ALA A 191 7.63 13.52 18.87
CA ALA A 191 8.25 13.26 17.57
C ALA A 191 9.47 12.32 17.66
N ARG A 192 10.31 12.47 18.70
CA ARG A 192 11.43 11.55 18.98
C ARG A 192 10.94 10.13 19.31
N GLU A 193 9.90 10.02 20.13
CA GLU A 193 9.28 8.73 20.45
C GLU A 193 8.75 8.03 19.20
N MET A 194 8.05 8.75 18.31
CA MET A 194 7.54 8.20 17.05
C MET A 194 8.67 7.66 16.16
N LEU A 195 9.78 8.39 16.02
CA LEU A 195 10.94 7.94 15.24
C LEU A 195 11.58 6.69 15.87
N ASN A 196 11.69 6.64 17.20
CA ASN A 196 12.25 5.48 17.89
C ASN A 196 11.34 4.26 17.73
N MET A 197 10.03 4.41 17.90
CA MET A 197 9.05 3.34 17.65
C MET A 197 9.14 2.82 16.20
N ALA A 198 9.25 3.72 15.22
CA ALA A 198 9.41 3.34 13.83
C ALA A 198 10.69 2.51 13.59
N LYS A 199 11.82 2.89 14.22
CA LYS A 199 13.07 2.13 14.16
C LYS A 199 12.91 0.71 14.74
N GLU A 200 12.21 0.56 15.86
CA GLU A 200 11.97 -0.75 16.49
C GLU A 200 11.03 -1.64 15.64
N ILE A 201 9.95 -1.08 15.10
CA ILE A 201 9.03 -1.80 14.21
C ILE A 201 9.79 -2.35 12.98
N LYS A 202 10.65 -1.53 12.37
CA LYS A 202 11.46 -1.94 11.21
C LYS A 202 12.45 -3.06 11.57
N LYS A 203 13.11 -3.00 12.74
CA LYS A 203 13.99 -4.06 13.20
C LYS A 203 13.24 -5.39 13.36
N ASN A 204 12.03 -5.35 13.91
CA ASN A 204 11.19 -6.53 14.08
C ASN A 204 10.79 -7.12 12.71
N HIS A 205 10.45 -6.30 11.73
CA HIS A 205 10.17 -6.77 10.37
C HIS A 205 11.38 -7.48 9.75
N LEU A 206 12.57 -6.93 9.91
CA LEU A 206 13.82 -7.51 9.39
C LEU A 206 14.17 -8.85 10.07
N SER A 207 13.96 -8.99 11.39
CA SER A 207 14.20 -10.25 12.10
C SER A 207 13.23 -11.34 11.65
N MET A 208 11.93 -11.05 11.58
CA MET A 208 10.91 -11.99 11.10
C MET A 208 11.16 -12.46 9.66
N SER A 209 11.67 -11.60 8.80
CA SER A 209 11.98 -11.97 7.40
C SER A 209 13.19 -12.91 7.32
N LYS A 210 14.19 -12.76 8.18
CA LYS A 210 15.34 -13.66 8.26
C LYS A 210 14.95 -15.04 8.77
N ASP A 211 14.11 -15.11 9.79
CA ASP A 211 13.61 -16.37 10.34
C ASP A 211 12.75 -17.13 9.32
N LEU A 212 11.92 -16.44 8.56
CA LEU A 212 11.09 -17.05 7.49
C LEU A 212 11.96 -17.61 6.35
N ASN A 213 13.03 -16.90 5.97
CA ASN A 213 13.97 -17.35 4.94
C ASN A 213 14.79 -18.56 5.44
N ALA A 214 15.22 -18.57 6.70
CA ALA A 214 15.88 -19.73 7.33
C ALA A 214 14.96 -20.96 7.36
N PHE A 215 13.67 -20.77 7.68
CA PHE A 215 12.67 -21.86 7.70
C PHE A 215 12.37 -22.41 6.29
N THR A 216 12.38 -21.55 5.28
CA THR A 216 12.13 -21.93 3.87
C THR A 216 13.34 -22.68 3.30
N THR A 217 14.56 -22.32 3.69
CA THR A 217 15.80 -23.01 3.34
C THR A 217 15.84 -24.40 4.01
N PHE A 218 15.48 -24.49 5.29
CA PHE A 218 15.41 -25.75 6.03
C PHE A 218 14.37 -26.72 5.43
N LYS A 219 13.22 -26.24 4.96
CA LYS A 219 12.22 -27.07 4.26
C LYS A 219 12.70 -27.57 2.91
N LYS A 220 13.55 -26.85 2.19
CA LYS A 220 14.15 -27.29 0.93
C LYS A 220 15.21 -28.38 1.14
N GLU A 221 15.92 -28.36 2.26
CA GLU A 221 16.95 -29.38 2.59
C GLU A 221 16.37 -30.69 3.09
N ILE A 222 15.11 -30.70 3.60
CA ILE A 222 14.43 -31.93 4.09
C ILE A 222 13.57 -32.59 2.97
N SER A 223 13.43 -31.95 1.81
CA SER A 223 12.65 -32.46 0.67
C SER A 223 13.59 -33.08 -0.37
N ILE A 224 14.34 -34.15 0.03
CA ILE A 224 15.05 -35.09 -0.84
C ILE A 224 14.32 -36.43 -0.79
#